data_f7f243cee31b32cd261f7908af3b5a4f
#
_entry.id   f7f243cee31b32cd261f7908af3b5a4f
#
_cell.length_a   1.000
_cell.length_b   1.000
_cell.length_c   1.000
_cell.angle_alpha   90.00
_cell.angle_beta   90.00
_cell.angle_gamma   90.00
#
_symmetry.space_group_name_H-M   'P 1'
#
loop_
_entity.id
_entity.type
_entity.pdbx_description
1 polymer ?
#
loop_
_entity_poly.entity_id
_entity_poly.type
_entity_poly.pdbx_seq_one_letter_code
_entity_poly.pdbx_strand_id
1 'polypeptide(L)'
;MTLVKLRSGVTLEIEISGSAGDPLMVLVPGAGAPLDFWHPSYVDALIESGFRVLRFNHRDTGLSDHFDETYSIDVLISEMWELIDQFEARPVHLTGHSMGGYMGAISMLDKRHRLSSVTAISAGPTMDQSRYSELRMIPPDPSTWGVLIENTPSGNLSADLAGWMKSWRFLNGDVEFDQEHALAYTKALYRGDPRNAQVAVNH
;
A
#
# COMPACT_ATOMS: atom_id res chain seq x y z
N MET A 1 -15.92 -3.00 -4.78
CA MET A 1 -14.66 -3.73 -5.06
C MET A 1 -14.81 -4.49 -6.36
N THR A 2 -13.80 -4.47 -7.22
CA THR A 2 -13.82 -5.05 -8.56
C THR A 2 -12.48 -5.73 -8.82
N LEU A 3 -12.48 -6.82 -9.56
CA LEU A 3 -11.25 -7.48 -10.03
C LEU A 3 -10.92 -6.97 -11.44
N VAL A 4 -9.69 -6.51 -11.63
CA VAL A 4 -9.19 -5.98 -12.90
C VAL A 4 -8.00 -6.79 -13.37
N LYS A 5 -8.12 -7.36 -14.56
CA LYS A 5 -7.03 -8.11 -15.20
C LYS A 5 -6.09 -7.17 -15.94
N LEU A 6 -4.81 -7.21 -15.61
CA LEU A 6 -3.74 -6.45 -16.25
C LEU A 6 -3.32 -7.11 -17.58
N ARG A 7 -2.56 -6.38 -18.40
CA ARG A 7 -1.96 -6.91 -19.65
C ARG A 7 -0.96 -8.02 -19.37
N SER A 8 -0.26 -7.94 -18.24
CA SER A 8 0.64 -8.98 -17.72
C SER A 8 -0.07 -10.31 -17.41
N GLY A 9 -1.40 -10.28 -17.32
CA GLY A 9 -2.23 -11.44 -16.97
C GLY A 9 -2.62 -11.49 -15.50
N VAL A 10 -1.97 -10.68 -14.65
CA VAL A 10 -2.26 -10.58 -13.21
C VAL A 10 -3.61 -9.90 -12.99
N THR A 11 -4.36 -10.37 -12.00
CA THR A 11 -5.63 -9.79 -11.58
C THR A 11 -5.44 -9.05 -10.25
N LEU A 12 -5.81 -7.78 -10.20
CA LEU A 12 -5.76 -6.97 -8.99
C LEU A 12 -7.17 -6.63 -8.49
N GLU A 13 -7.34 -6.66 -7.17
CA GLU A 13 -8.53 -6.13 -6.50
C GLU A 13 -8.42 -4.61 -6.42
N ILE A 14 -9.47 -3.92 -6.85
CA ILE A 14 -9.51 -2.46 -6.86
C ILE A 14 -10.82 -1.91 -6.31
N GLU A 15 -10.76 -0.65 -5.89
CA GLU A 15 -11.92 0.20 -5.71
C GLU A 15 -11.67 1.58 -6.30
N ILE A 16 -12.63 2.10 -7.04
CA ILE A 16 -12.57 3.43 -7.62
C ILE A 16 -13.82 4.22 -7.26
N SER A 17 -13.62 5.45 -6.78
CA SER A 17 -14.69 6.34 -6.30
C SER A 17 -14.46 7.75 -6.81
N GLY A 18 -15.54 8.57 -6.81
CA GLY A 18 -15.50 9.92 -7.36
C GLY A 18 -15.88 9.97 -8.84
N SER A 19 -15.89 11.16 -9.43
CA SER A 19 -16.38 11.42 -10.79
C SER A 19 -15.33 11.05 -11.85
N ALA A 20 -15.76 10.45 -12.95
CA ALA A 20 -14.84 10.01 -14.02
C ALA A 20 -14.09 11.17 -14.72
N GLY A 21 -14.59 12.40 -14.61
CA GLY A 21 -13.95 13.59 -15.19
C GLY A 21 -12.91 14.25 -14.28
N ASP A 22 -12.87 13.87 -13.00
CA ASP A 22 -11.95 14.45 -12.03
C ASP A 22 -10.53 13.89 -12.19
N PRO A 23 -9.48 14.63 -11.77
CA PRO A 23 -8.10 14.15 -11.75
C PRO A 23 -7.98 12.87 -10.93
N LEU A 24 -7.23 11.88 -11.45
CA LEU A 24 -7.03 10.60 -10.77
C LEU A 24 -5.99 10.74 -9.65
N MET A 25 -6.41 10.41 -8.42
CA MET A 25 -5.57 10.17 -7.26
C MET A 25 -5.44 8.67 -7.04
N VAL A 26 -4.22 8.15 -7.10
CA VAL A 26 -3.94 6.73 -6.85
C VAL A 26 -3.35 6.59 -5.45
N LEU A 27 -4.00 5.82 -4.60
CA LEU A 27 -3.55 5.51 -3.25
C LEU A 27 -2.81 4.18 -3.26
N VAL A 28 -1.48 4.25 -3.11
CA VAL A 28 -0.56 3.12 -3.20
C VAL A 28 -0.28 2.59 -1.80
N PRO A 29 -0.74 1.36 -1.45
CA PRO A 29 -0.57 0.82 -0.11
C PRO A 29 0.89 0.45 0.18
N GLY A 30 1.22 0.31 1.46
CA GLY A 30 2.49 -0.23 1.91
C GLY A 30 2.58 -1.74 1.73
N ALA A 31 3.73 -2.32 2.10
CA ALA A 31 3.96 -3.76 2.07
C ALA A 31 2.88 -4.49 2.86
N GLY A 32 2.23 -5.46 2.23
CA GLY A 32 1.18 -6.27 2.84
C GLY A 32 -0.08 -5.52 3.29
N ALA A 33 -0.18 -4.21 3.06
CA ALA A 33 -1.36 -3.45 3.44
C ALA A 33 -2.47 -3.59 2.39
N PRO A 34 -3.73 -3.87 2.80
CA PRO A 34 -4.85 -3.93 1.88
C PRO A 34 -5.32 -2.52 1.49
N LEU A 35 -6.13 -2.43 0.44
CA LEU A 35 -6.77 -1.16 0.02
C LEU A 35 -7.63 -0.53 1.13
N ASP A 36 -8.12 -1.33 2.07
CA ASP A 36 -8.88 -0.89 3.25
C ASP A 36 -8.01 -0.18 4.31
N PHE A 37 -6.69 -0.21 4.19
CA PHE A 37 -5.77 0.56 5.03
C PHE A 37 -6.07 2.06 4.98
N TRP A 38 -6.48 2.57 3.82
CA TRP A 38 -6.83 3.97 3.67
C TRP A 38 -8.15 4.29 4.36
N HIS A 39 -8.07 5.09 5.43
CA HIS A 39 -9.23 5.44 6.24
C HIS A 39 -10.35 6.06 5.39
N PRO A 40 -11.61 5.65 5.55
CA PRO A 40 -12.72 6.16 4.75
C PRO A 40 -12.79 7.69 4.72
N SER A 41 -12.62 8.36 5.86
CA SER A 41 -12.66 9.83 5.92
C SER A 41 -11.55 10.51 5.09
N TYR A 42 -10.38 9.85 4.93
CA TYR A 42 -9.33 10.35 4.05
C TYR A 42 -9.73 10.24 2.58
N VAL A 43 -10.32 9.11 2.21
CA VAL A 43 -10.83 8.88 0.84
C VAL A 43 -11.95 9.87 0.52
N ASP A 44 -12.90 10.05 1.45
CA ASP A 44 -14.03 10.98 1.29
C ASP A 44 -13.53 12.42 1.13
N ALA A 45 -12.56 12.85 1.94
CA ALA A 45 -11.96 14.19 1.83
C ALA A 45 -11.28 14.42 0.47
N LEU A 46 -10.65 13.41 -0.12
CA LEU A 46 -10.08 13.51 -1.46
C LEU A 46 -11.17 13.64 -2.53
N ILE A 47 -12.24 12.86 -2.40
CA ILE A 47 -13.39 12.94 -3.33
C ILE A 47 -14.06 14.31 -3.22
N GLU A 48 -14.30 14.80 -2.01
CA GLU A 48 -14.87 16.15 -1.77
C GLU A 48 -13.95 17.26 -2.30
N SER A 49 -12.63 17.00 -2.35
CA SER A 49 -11.64 17.91 -2.95
C SER A 49 -11.58 17.84 -4.48
N GLY A 50 -12.45 17.06 -5.12
CA GLY A 50 -12.56 16.95 -6.57
C GLY A 50 -11.56 15.96 -7.18
N PHE A 51 -11.18 14.91 -6.46
CA PHE A 51 -10.41 13.81 -7.02
C PHE A 51 -11.27 12.58 -7.30
N ARG A 52 -10.94 11.88 -8.38
CA ARG A 52 -11.32 10.49 -8.56
C ARG A 52 -10.27 9.61 -7.90
N VAL A 53 -10.66 8.79 -6.93
CA VAL A 53 -9.74 8.04 -6.08
C VAL A 53 -9.71 6.57 -6.48
N LEU A 54 -8.53 6.07 -6.85
CA LEU A 54 -8.25 4.65 -7.11
C LEU A 54 -7.46 4.07 -5.95
N ARG A 55 -8.02 3.02 -5.33
CA ARG A 55 -7.33 2.17 -4.34
C ARG A 55 -7.21 0.76 -4.90
N PHE A 56 -6.16 0.07 -4.58
CA PHE A 56 -5.95 -1.30 -5.07
C PHE A 56 -5.14 -2.13 -4.08
N ASN A 57 -5.27 -3.43 -4.20
CA ASN A 57 -4.40 -4.39 -3.55
C ASN A 57 -3.28 -4.79 -4.50
N HIS A 58 -2.02 -4.78 -4.01
CA HIS A 58 -0.93 -5.42 -4.75
C HIS A 58 -1.22 -6.92 -4.94
N ARG A 59 -0.48 -7.58 -5.85
CA ARG A 59 -0.44 -9.05 -5.85
C ARG A 59 -0.17 -9.56 -4.44
N ASP A 60 -0.59 -10.77 -4.13
CA ASP A 60 -0.48 -11.41 -2.82
C ASP A 60 -1.25 -10.72 -1.67
N THR A 61 -2.11 -9.75 -1.97
CA THR A 61 -2.92 -9.06 -0.96
C THR A 61 -4.42 -9.12 -1.32
N GLY A 62 -5.27 -9.37 -0.33
CA GLY A 62 -6.73 -9.42 -0.49
C GLY A 62 -7.17 -10.45 -1.52
N LEU A 63 -8.00 -10.03 -2.49
CA LEU A 63 -8.50 -10.88 -3.58
C LEU A 63 -7.68 -10.74 -4.88
N SER A 64 -6.54 -10.05 -4.84
CA SER A 64 -5.59 -10.04 -5.96
C SER A 64 -4.95 -11.41 -6.14
N ASP A 65 -4.41 -11.69 -7.33
CA ASP A 65 -3.71 -12.95 -7.60
C ASP A 65 -2.53 -13.17 -6.65
N HIS A 66 -2.31 -14.43 -6.26
CA HIS A 66 -1.26 -14.86 -5.35
C HIS A 66 -0.19 -15.67 -6.07
N PHE A 67 1.06 -15.50 -5.64
CA PHE A 67 2.24 -16.10 -6.23
C PHE A 67 3.11 -16.75 -5.16
N ASP A 68 3.65 -17.93 -5.47
CA ASP A 68 4.61 -18.63 -4.60
C ASP A 68 6.07 -18.18 -4.84
N GLU A 69 6.30 -17.44 -5.93
CA GLU A 69 7.62 -16.97 -6.34
C GLU A 69 7.92 -15.57 -5.78
N THR A 70 9.17 -15.34 -5.41
CA THR A 70 9.63 -14.01 -5.01
C THR A 70 9.75 -13.09 -6.23
N TYR A 71 9.49 -11.81 -6.05
CA TYR A 71 9.57 -10.79 -7.10
C TYR A 71 10.17 -9.49 -6.56
N SER A 72 10.66 -8.65 -7.48
CA SER A 72 11.20 -7.35 -7.13
C SER A 72 10.12 -6.29 -7.05
N ILE A 73 10.41 -5.18 -6.39
CA ILE A 73 9.53 -4.01 -6.35
C ILE A 73 9.22 -3.44 -7.76
N ASP A 74 10.11 -3.67 -8.74
CA ASP A 74 9.89 -3.23 -10.11
C ASP A 74 8.68 -3.91 -10.75
N VAL A 75 8.39 -5.16 -10.36
CA VAL A 75 7.18 -5.87 -10.78
C VAL A 75 5.95 -5.15 -10.26
N LEU A 76 5.92 -4.78 -8.98
CA LEU A 76 4.80 -4.05 -8.37
C LEU A 76 4.62 -2.67 -9.00
N ILE A 77 5.72 -1.97 -9.30
CA ILE A 77 5.69 -0.67 -10.00
C ILE A 77 5.11 -0.84 -11.41
N SER A 78 5.53 -1.87 -12.13
CA SER A 78 5.01 -2.17 -13.47
C SER A 78 3.52 -2.44 -13.46
N GLU A 79 3.04 -3.25 -12.54
CA GLU A 79 1.62 -3.56 -12.38
C GLU A 79 0.78 -2.35 -11.98
N MET A 80 1.28 -1.53 -11.05
CA MET A 80 0.64 -0.27 -10.70
C MET A 80 0.46 0.61 -11.94
N TRP A 81 1.47 0.75 -12.79
CA TRP A 81 1.35 1.54 -14.01
C TRP A 81 0.46 0.90 -15.07
N GLU A 82 0.47 -0.42 -15.21
CA GLU A 82 -0.50 -1.12 -16.07
C GLU A 82 -1.95 -0.89 -15.61
N LEU A 83 -2.18 -0.86 -14.29
CA LEU A 83 -3.49 -0.56 -13.72
C LEU A 83 -3.89 0.89 -14.02
N ILE A 84 -3.01 1.86 -13.77
CA ILE A 84 -3.25 3.28 -14.03
C ILE A 84 -3.59 3.51 -15.50
N ASP A 85 -2.90 2.84 -16.42
CA ASP A 85 -3.12 2.95 -17.86
C ASP A 85 -4.53 2.52 -18.30
N GLN A 86 -5.24 1.73 -17.49
CA GLN A 86 -6.63 1.35 -17.80
C GLN A 86 -7.65 2.43 -17.43
N PHE A 87 -7.29 3.37 -16.54
CA PHE A 87 -8.22 4.36 -16.01
C PHE A 87 -7.90 5.78 -16.49
N GLU A 88 -6.64 6.11 -16.70
CA GLU A 88 -6.25 7.49 -16.99
C GLU A 88 -4.97 7.57 -17.82
N ALA A 89 -5.06 8.27 -18.96
CA ALA A 89 -3.92 8.56 -19.83
C ALA A 89 -3.23 9.89 -19.48
N ARG A 90 -3.88 10.78 -18.72
CA ARG A 90 -3.33 12.07 -18.28
C ARG A 90 -2.40 11.88 -17.08
N PRO A 91 -1.57 12.90 -16.75
CA PRO A 91 -0.81 12.87 -15.53
C PRO A 91 -1.70 12.67 -14.28
N VAL A 92 -1.27 11.80 -13.39
CA VAL A 92 -2.02 11.40 -12.18
C VAL A 92 -1.32 11.89 -10.91
N HIS A 93 -2.06 11.89 -9.81
CA HIS A 93 -1.53 12.11 -8.48
C HIS A 93 -1.29 10.76 -7.80
N LEU A 94 -0.11 10.54 -7.20
CA LEU A 94 0.18 9.37 -6.39
C LEU A 94 0.30 9.78 -4.92
N THR A 95 -0.40 9.07 -4.05
CA THR A 95 -0.14 9.11 -2.61
C THR A 95 0.19 7.70 -2.15
N GLY A 96 1.40 7.51 -1.66
CA GLY A 96 1.89 6.21 -1.24
C GLY A 96 2.31 6.18 0.23
N HIS A 97 1.99 5.10 0.92
CA HIS A 97 2.41 4.84 2.28
C HIS A 97 3.55 3.81 2.31
N SER A 98 4.61 4.05 3.08
CA SER A 98 5.73 3.12 3.25
C SER A 98 6.29 2.66 1.88
N MET A 99 6.26 1.37 1.55
CA MET A 99 6.65 0.83 0.24
C MET A 99 5.98 1.56 -0.92
N GLY A 100 4.68 1.88 -0.80
CA GLY A 100 3.95 2.64 -1.84
C GLY A 100 4.49 4.05 -2.05
N GLY A 101 4.96 4.71 -0.99
CA GLY A 101 5.63 6.01 -1.09
C GLY A 101 6.99 5.91 -1.80
N TYR A 102 7.74 4.85 -1.54
CA TYR A 102 8.99 4.55 -2.24
C TYR A 102 8.75 4.22 -3.74
N MET A 103 7.70 3.43 -4.06
CA MET A 103 7.29 3.18 -5.45
C MET A 103 6.96 4.48 -6.20
N GLY A 104 6.26 5.41 -5.52
CA GLY A 104 6.01 6.75 -6.07
C GLY A 104 7.29 7.53 -6.34
N ALA A 105 8.25 7.50 -5.41
CA ALA A 105 9.55 8.16 -5.57
C ALA A 105 10.36 7.58 -6.75
N ILE A 106 10.42 6.26 -6.90
CA ILE A 106 11.07 5.61 -8.05
C ILE A 106 10.37 6.01 -9.35
N SER A 107 9.03 6.03 -9.36
CA SER A 107 8.25 6.42 -10.54
C SER A 107 8.57 7.84 -11.03
N MET A 108 9.05 8.75 -10.17
CA MET A 108 9.50 10.07 -10.61
C MET A 108 10.74 10.04 -11.50
N LEU A 109 11.54 8.99 -11.42
CA LEU A 109 12.75 8.88 -12.26
C LEU A 109 12.37 8.60 -13.72
N ASP A 110 11.45 7.65 -13.95
CA ASP A 110 11.14 7.16 -15.28
C ASP A 110 9.79 7.65 -15.83
N LYS A 111 8.85 7.98 -14.96
CA LYS A 111 7.46 8.32 -15.30
C LYS A 111 7.08 9.75 -14.92
N ARG A 112 8.05 10.64 -14.72
CA ARG A 112 7.80 12.03 -14.30
C ARG A 112 6.73 12.74 -15.15
N HIS A 113 6.75 12.52 -16.47
CA HIS A 113 5.79 13.13 -17.39
C HIS A 113 4.34 12.62 -17.20
N ARG A 114 4.15 11.51 -16.48
CA ARG A 114 2.87 10.90 -16.13
C ARG A 114 2.37 11.31 -14.74
N LEU A 115 3.11 12.13 -14.02
CA LEU A 115 2.86 12.50 -12.63
C LEU A 115 2.56 13.98 -12.49
N SER A 116 1.41 14.31 -11.88
CA SER A 116 1.08 15.65 -11.41
C SER A 116 1.68 15.93 -10.04
N SER A 117 1.65 14.95 -9.15
CA SER A 117 2.31 15.02 -7.84
C SER A 117 2.59 13.62 -7.29
N VAL A 118 3.54 13.56 -6.37
CA VAL A 118 3.80 12.39 -5.51
C VAL A 118 3.82 12.84 -4.07
N THR A 119 3.01 12.18 -3.24
CA THR A 119 3.01 12.33 -1.78
C THR A 119 3.49 11.02 -1.16
N ALA A 120 4.60 11.07 -0.44
CA ALA A 120 5.16 9.92 0.27
C ALA A 120 4.90 10.05 1.77
N ILE A 121 4.18 9.10 2.34
CA ILE A 121 3.82 9.05 3.76
C ILE A 121 4.64 7.94 4.43
N SER A 122 5.39 8.27 5.47
CA SER A 122 6.23 7.31 6.21
C SER A 122 7.16 6.51 5.28
N ALA A 123 7.72 7.18 4.27
CA ALA A 123 8.61 6.59 3.28
C ALA A 123 9.84 7.47 3.07
N GLY A 124 11.00 6.83 2.99
CA GLY A 124 12.25 7.49 2.64
C GLY A 124 12.54 7.45 1.14
N PRO A 125 13.53 8.23 0.67
CA PRO A 125 13.94 8.25 -0.74
C PRO A 125 14.73 6.99 -1.15
N THR A 126 15.09 6.15 -0.20
CA THR A 126 15.83 4.90 -0.43
C THR A 126 15.48 3.87 0.64
N MET A 127 15.49 2.59 0.25
CA MET A 127 15.45 1.44 1.16
C MET A 127 16.86 0.98 1.57
N ASP A 128 17.90 1.48 0.91
CA ASP A 128 19.29 1.17 1.23
C ASP A 128 19.74 1.96 2.46
N GLN A 129 19.76 1.29 3.61
CA GLN A 129 20.15 1.88 4.88
C GLN A 129 21.62 2.35 4.91
N SER A 130 22.49 1.79 4.07
CA SER A 130 23.90 2.22 3.99
C SER A 130 24.02 3.69 3.53
N ARG A 131 23.02 4.20 2.83
CA ARG A 131 22.96 5.57 2.33
C ARG A 131 22.35 6.57 3.29
N TYR A 132 21.81 6.13 4.43
CA TYR A 132 21.11 7.03 5.38
C TYR A 132 22.02 8.16 5.89
N SER A 133 23.29 7.85 6.20
CA SER A 133 24.26 8.87 6.63
C SER A 133 24.55 9.91 5.54
N GLU A 134 24.76 9.46 4.30
CA GLU A 134 24.97 10.34 3.14
C GLU A 134 23.77 11.26 2.91
N LEU A 135 22.57 10.73 3.01
CA LEU A 135 21.30 11.44 2.77
C LEU A 135 20.81 12.20 4.01
N ARG A 136 21.58 12.20 5.11
CA ARG A 136 21.20 12.81 6.39
C ARG A 136 19.84 12.34 6.91
N MET A 137 19.52 11.08 6.66
CA MET A 137 18.30 10.45 7.14
C MET A 137 18.50 9.92 8.56
N ILE A 138 17.46 10.04 9.37
CA ILE A 138 17.42 9.38 10.68
C ILE A 138 16.98 7.94 10.43
N PRO A 139 17.78 6.93 10.84
CA PRO A 139 17.36 5.54 10.70
C PRO A 139 16.09 5.29 11.55
N PRO A 140 15.23 4.36 11.14
CA PRO A 140 14.12 3.92 11.97
C PRO A 140 14.61 3.42 13.32
N ASP A 141 13.83 3.66 14.37
CA ASP A 141 14.11 3.09 15.69
C ASP A 141 14.09 1.54 15.57
N PRO A 142 15.12 0.85 16.09
CA PRO A 142 15.18 -0.62 16.03
C PRO A 142 13.94 -1.32 16.61
N SER A 143 13.27 -0.73 17.60
CA SER A 143 12.03 -1.26 18.18
C SER A 143 10.88 -1.34 17.16
N THR A 144 10.86 -0.44 16.18
CA THR A 144 9.86 -0.45 15.10
C THR A 144 9.97 -1.70 14.24
N TRP A 145 11.19 -2.10 13.90
CA TRP A 145 11.42 -3.33 13.16
C TRP A 145 11.03 -4.58 13.95
N GLY A 146 11.37 -4.60 15.25
CA GLY A 146 10.96 -5.70 16.15
C GLY A 146 9.47 -5.91 16.14
N VAL A 147 8.69 -4.83 16.26
CA VAL A 147 7.21 -4.90 16.26
C VAL A 147 6.66 -5.42 14.93
N LEU A 148 7.24 -5.04 13.79
CA LEU A 148 6.78 -5.52 12.49
C LEU A 148 7.13 -6.99 12.25
N ILE A 149 8.33 -7.42 12.66
CA ILE A 149 8.81 -8.81 12.48
C ILE A 149 8.06 -9.78 13.42
N GLU A 150 7.68 -9.35 14.61
CA GLU A 150 6.91 -10.18 15.57
C GLU A 150 5.53 -10.61 15.03
N ASN A 151 5.03 -9.97 13.99
CA ASN A 151 3.73 -10.29 13.38
C ASN A 151 3.81 -11.36 12.28
N THR A 152 4.79 -12.24 12.35
CA THR A 152 4.84 -13.41 11.46
C THR A 152 3.58 -14.25 11.66
N PRO A 153 2.84 -14.56 10.59
CA PRO A 153 1.60 -15.33 10.69
C PRO A 153 1.81 -16.68 11.35
N SER A 154 0.99 -16.97 12.34
CA SER A 154 1.06 -18.21 13.13
C SER A 154 0.15 -19.32 12.61
N GLY A 155 -0.74 -19.01 11.64
CA GLY A 155 -1.82 -19.87 11.20
C GLY A 155 -3.02 -19.88 12.14
N ASN A 156 -2.99 -19.12 13.24
CA ASN A 156 -4.11 -18.89 14.13
C ASN A 156 -4.63 -17.46 13.96
N LEU A 157 -5.72 -17.29 13.22
CA LEU A 157 -6.27 -15.97 12.88
C LEU A 157 -6.48 -15.07 14.10
N SER A 158 -6.96 -15.61 15.21
CA SER A 158 -7.20 -14.79 16.43
C SER A 158 -5.89 -14.27 17.03
N ALA A 159 -4.85 -15.09 17.06
CA ALA A 159 -3.53 -14.70 17.54
C ALA A 159 -2.88 -13.68 16.60
N ASP A 160 -3.00 -13.90 15.30
CA ASP A 160 -2.44 -13.03 14.28
C ASP A 160 -3.11 -11.65 14.29
N LEU A 161 -4.45 -11.59 14.39
CA LEU A 161 -5.18 -10.34 14.56
C LEU A 161 -4.75 -9.59 15.83
N ALA A 162 -4.58 -10.30 16.96
CA ALA A 162 -4.15 -9.69 18.22
C ALA A 162 -2.71 -9.11 18.09
N GLY A 163 -1.82 -9.82 17.44
CA GLY A 163 -0.46 -9.36 17.11
C GLY A 163 -0.46 -8.07 16.30
N TRP A 164 -1.20 -8.06 15.20
CA TRP A 164 -1.33 -6.86 14.36
C TRP A 164 -1.92 -5.67 15.13
N MET A 165 -2.96 -5.87 15.94
CA MET A 165 -3.56 -4.80 16.72
C MET A 165 -2.57 -4.18 17.72
N LYS A 166 -1.69 -4.99 18.32
CA LYS A 166 -0.59 -4.51 19.17
C LYS A 166 0.38 -3.63 18.37
N SER A 167 0.74 -4.06 17.17
CA SER A 167 1.66 -3.32 16.29
C SER A 167 1.07 -2.00 15.81
N TRP A 168 -0.17 -2.00 15.37
CA TRP A 168 -0.84 -0.76 14.96
C TRP A 168 -0.95 0.23 16.11
N ARG A 169 -1.23 -0.25 17.33
CA ARG A 169 -1.24 0.62 18.52
C ARG A 169 0.13 1.24 18.77
N PHE A 170 1.20 0.48 18.64
CA PHE A 170 2.57 0.97 18.78
C PHE A 170 2.91 2.01 17.70
N LEU A 171 2.62 1.71 16.44
CA LEU A 171 2.93 2.57 15.29
C LEU A 171 2.07 3.85 15.25
N ASN A 172 0.94 3.87 15.94
CA ASN A 172 0.05 5.03 16.00
C ASN A 172 0.63 6.20 16.82
N GLY A 173 1.66 5.96 17.62
CA GLY A 173 2.25 6.98 18.49
C GLY A 173 1.27 7.51 19.53
N ASP A 174 1.27 8.83 19.72
CA ASP A 174 0.46 9.50 20.75
C ASP A 174 -0.91 10.01 20.25
N VAL A 175 -1.25 9.73 18.99
CA VAL A 175 -2.56 10.09 18.44
C VAL A 175 -3.65 9.14 18.94
N GLU A 176 -4.91 9.59 18.92
CA GLU A 176 -6.04 8.74 19.20
C GLU A 176 -6.07 7.55 18.25
N PHE A 177 -6.15 6.33 18.81
CA PHE A 177 -6.09 5.10 18.04
C PHE A 177 -7.50 4.63 17.67
N ASP A 178 -7.82 4.70 16.37
CA ASP A 178 -9.06 4.12 15.84
C ASP A 178 -8.95 2.59 15.77
N GLN A 179 -9.33 1.96 16.90
CA GLN A 179 -9.26 0.50 17.04
C GLN A 179 -10.24 -0.20 16.10
N GLU A 180 -11.41 0.37 15.83
CA GLU A 180 -12.43 -0.23 14.98
C GLU A 180 -11.93 -0.29 13.51
N HIS A 181 -11.43 0.82 13.00
CA HIS A 181 -10.84 0.87 11.68
C HIS A 181 -9.62 -0.05 11.57
N ALA A 182 -8.69 0.01 12.52
CA ALA A 182 -7.51 -0.83 12.53
C ALA A 182 -7.85 -2.33 12.50
N LEU A 183 -8.87 -2.75 13.25
CA LEU A 183 -9.36 -4.13 13.23
C LEU A 183 -10.03 -4.48 11.89
N ALA A 184 -10.77 -3.55 11.29
CA ALA A 184 -11.46 -3.78 10.03
C ALA A 184 -10.45 -4.04 8.90
N TYR A 185 -9.47 -3.15 8.72
CA TYR A 185 -8.46 -3.37 7.65
C TYR A 185 -7.52 -4.53 7.97
N THR A 186 -7.23 -4.83 9.24
CA THR A 186 -6.45 -6.01 9.60
C THR A 186 -7.18 -7.30 9.20
N LYS A 187 -8.49 -7.38 9.42
CA LYS A 187 -9.30 -8.51 8.93
C LYS A 187 -9.29 -8.59 7.41
N ALA A 188 -9.19 -7.45 6.71
CA ALA A 188 -9.12 -7.44 5.26
C ALA A 188 -7.84 -8.10 4.70
N LEU A 189 -6.73 -8.11 5.46
CA LEU A 189 -5.52 -8.86 5.10
C LEU A 189 -5.78 -10.36 4.91
N TYR A 190 -6.75 -10.90 5.64
CA TYR A 190 -7.09 -12.33 5.64
C TYR A 190 -8.32 -12.65 4.79
N ARG A 191 -8.73 -11.71 3.89
CA ARG A 191 -9.73 -12.02 2.87
C ARG A 191 -9.08 -12.90 1.80
N GLY A 192 -9.74 -14.00 1.44
CA GLY A 192 -9.25 -14.91 0.41
C GLY A 192 -8.43 -16.05 0.97
N ASP A 193 -7.30 -16.36 0.33
CA ASP A 193 -6.45 -17.51 0.68
C ASP A 193 -5.66 -17.24 1.97
N PRO A 194 -5.60 -18.20 2.92
CA PRO A 194 -4.74 -18.13 4.11
C PRO A 194 -3.26 -17.83 3.82
N ARG A 195 -2.78 -18.11 2.60
CA ARG A 195 -1.42 -17.75 2.15
C ARG A 195 -1.15 -16.26 2.17
N ASN A 196 -2.19 -15.41 2.23
CA ASN A 196 -2.03 -13.96 2.40
C ASN A 196 -1.24 -13.57 3.65
N ALA A 197 -1.11 -14.49 4.58
CA ALA A 197 -0.27 -14.34 5.75
C ALA A 197 1.24 -14.32 5.41
N GLN A 198 1.65 -14.75 4.23
CA GLN A 198 3.05 -14.82 3.78
C GLN A 198 3.51 -13.59 3.00
N VAL A 199 2.65 -12.62 2.81
CA VAL A 199 2.93 -11.38 2.07
C VAL A 199 4.14 -10.63 2.61
N ALA A 200 4.36 -10.67 3.93
CA ALA A 200 5.53 -10.05 4.56
C ALA A 200 6.89 -10.63 4.10
N VAL A 201 6.88 -11.80 3.44
CA VAL A 201 8.09 -12.43 2.89
C VAL A 201 8.31 -12.00 1.44
N ASN A 202 7.24 -11.66 0.72
CA ASN A 202 7.27 -11.31 -0.70
C ASN A 202 7.35 -9.79 -0.95
N HIS A 203 6.98 -8.97 0.02
CA HIS A 203 7.04 -7.51 -0.01
C HIS A 203 8.12 -6.98 0.91
#